data_08958dbb563baede6cf02bbfa963180e
#
_entry.id   08958dbb563baede6cf02bbfa963180e
#
_cell.length_a   1.000
_cell.length_b   1.000
_cell.length_c   1.000
_cell.angle_alpha   90.00
_cell.angle_beta   90.00
_cell.angle_gamma   90.00
#
_symmetry.space_group_name_H-M   'P 1'
#
loop_
_entity.id
_entity.type
_entity.pdbx_description
1 polymer ?
#
loop_
_entity_poly.entity_id
_entity_poly.type
_entity_poly.pdbx_seq_one_letter_code
_entity_poly.pdbx_strand_id
1 'polypeptide(L)'
;MLKNLLIVLSVSYLFVACTGKDAKKQESAFIVMKTKSIKFADMGFIYSSSTGVKVEVYAAGQPLLDLDINSQNICLSLLKCMDKEQFNEEVLSASYPSTLLENIFKSEAIFEEKNLEKVEGGFKQNISKEGVYDISYSVISGKRIFRDKINKILIKIRKQ
;
A
#
# COMPACT_ATOMS: atom_id res chain seq x y z
N MET A 1 32.62 -11.36 47.55
CA MET A 1 32.83 -11.27 46.10
C MET A 1 31.73 -11.96 45.28
N LEU A 2 31.28 -13.16 45.65
CA LEU A 2 30.21 -13.89 44.91
C LEU A 2 28.87 -13.17 44.85
N LYS A 3 28.47 -12.49 45.93
CA LYS A 3 27.18 -11.76 46.03
C LYS A 3 27.08 -10.57 45.08
N ASN A 4 28.17 -9.88 44.81
CA ASN A 4 28.21 -8.75 43.85
C ASN A 4 28.25 -9.23 42.39
N LEU A 5 28.76 -10.42 42.14
CA LEU A 5 28.78 -11.05 40.78
C LEU A 5 27.37 -11.44 40.35
N LEU A 6 26.55 -11.96 41.28
CA LEU A 6 25.17 -12.33 41.01
C LEU A 6 24.25 -11.12 40.68
N ILE A 7 24.50 -9.98 41.32
CA ILE A 7 23.74 -8.73 41.06
C ILE A 7 24.07 -8.17 39.65
N VAL A 8 25.33 -8.24 39.22
CA VAL A 8 25.72 -7.79 37.89
C VAL A 8 25.15 -8.67 36.80
N LEU A 9 25.06 -9.98 37.02
CA LEU A 9 24.46 -10.92 36.06
C LEU A 9 22.95 -10.71 35.91
N SER A 10 22.23 -10.34 36.99
CA SER A 10 20.78 -10.14 36.96
C SER A 10 20.37 -8.83 36.22
N VAL A 11 21.22 -7.80 36.25
CA VAL A 11 20.97 -6.52 35.56
C VAL A 11 21.16 -6.65 34.05
N SER A 12 22.04 -7.56 33.60
CA SER A 12 22.30 -7.77 32.17
C SER A 12 21.12 -8.42 31.39
N TYR A 13 20.19 -9.08 32.09
CA TYR A 13 19.02 -9.70 31.46
C TYR A 13 17.84 -8.75 31.20
N LEU A 14 17.88 -7.52 31.73
CA LEU A 14 16.77 -6.56 31.59
C LEU A 14 16.82 -5.74 30.29
N PHE A 15 17.84 -5.86 29.47
CA PHE A 15 18.00 -5.07 28.23
C PHE A 15 17.58 -5.77 26.93
N VAL A 16 17.05 -7.00 26.98
CA VAL A 16 16.70 -7.79 25.79
C VAL A 16 15.21 -7.73 25.40
N ALA A 17 14.41 -6.87 26.03
CA ALA A 17 12.98 -6.76 25.78
C ALA A 17 12.56 -5.52 24.99
N CYS A 18 13.32 -5.16 23.94
CA CYS A 18 12.82 -4.31 22.87
C CYS A 18 12.64 -5.16 21.61
N THR A 19 11.65 -6.05 21.62
CA THR A 19 11.13 -6.62 20.37
C THR A 19 10.46 -5.50 19.60
N GLY A 20 11.03 -5.18 18.41
CA GLY A 20 10.56 -4.11 17.57
C GLY A 20 9.08 -4.26 17.25
N LYS A 21 8.27 -3.30 17.73
CA LYS A 21 6.95 -3.06 17.14
C LYS A 21 7.21 -2.73 15.68
N ASP A 22 6.55 -3.43 14.76
CA ASP A 22 6.54 -3.09 13.34
C ASP A 22 6.30 -1.58 13.21
N ALA A 23 7.33 -0.85 12.79
CA ALA A 23 7.24 0.60 12.67
C ALA A 23 6.26 0.92 11.55
N LYS A 24 5.04 1.32 11.90
CA LYS A 24 4.05 1.81 10.93
C LYS A 24 4.56 3.14 10.37
N LYS A 25 4.84 3.15 9.07
CA LYS A 25 5.15 4.38 8.34
C LYS A 25 3.84 5.07 8.00
N GLN A 26 3.65 6.27 8.50
CA GLN A 26 2.49 7.11 8.16
C GLN A 26 2.88 8.14 7.08
N GLU A 27 2.01 8.32 6.12
CA GLU A 27 2.15 9.30 5.04
C GLU A 27 0.83 10.05 4.85
N SER A 28 0.88 11.37 4.82
CA SER A 28 -0.24 12.22 4.40
C SER A 28 -0.17 12.42 2.90
N ALA A 29 -1.27 12.23 2.18
CA ALA A 29 -1.30 12.29 0.72
C ALA A 29 -2.64 12.77 0.16
N PHE A 30 -2.60 13.41 -1.00
CA PHE A 30 -3.77 13.59 -1.85
C PHE A 30 -3.94 12.33 -2.71
N ILE A 31 -5.09 11.66 -2.56
CA ILE A 31 -5.36 10.35 -3.14
C ILE A 31 -6.51 10.47 -4.13
N VAL A 32 -6.27 10.06 -5.37
CA VAL A 32 -7.30 9.91 -6.41
C VAL A 32 -7.44 8.43 -6.71
N MET A 33 -8.64 7.92 -6.63
CA MET A 33 -8.97 6.57 -7.07
C MET A 33 -10.20 6.61 -7.97
N LYS A 34 -10.06 6.06 -9.17
CA LYS A 34 -11.14 5.92 -10.13
C LYS A 34 -11.10 4.49 -10.68
N THR A 35 -12.15 3.75 -10.37
CA THR A 35 -12.37 2.37 -10.83
C THR A 35 -13.81 2.22 -11.36
N LYS A 36 -14.28 0.99 -11.55
CA LYS A 36 -15.67 0.72 -11.91
C LYS A 36 -16.66 1.20 -10.85
N SER A 37 -16.32 0.98 -9.57
CA SER A 37 -17.21 1.16 -8.41
C SER A 37 -16.78 2.25 -7.46
N ILE A 38 -15.51 2.67 -7.50
CA ILE A 38 -14.94 3.66 -6.58
C ILE A 38 -14.50 4.89 -7.35
N LYS A 39 -14.93 6.09 -6.90
CA LYS A 39 -14.48 7.37 -7.45
C LYS A 39 -14.36 8.39 -6.34
N PHE A 40 -13.14 8.82 -6.04
CA PHE A 40 -12.88 9.94 -5.15
C PHE A 40 -11.56 10.65 -5.49
N ALA A 41 -11.38 11.86 -4.96
CA ALA A 41 -10.15 12.64 -5.07
C ALA A 41 -10.07 13.56 -3.85
N ASP A 42 -9.41 13.09 -2.79
CA ASP A 42 -9.37 13.78 -1.50
C ASP A 42 -8.10 13.53 -0.71
N MET A 43 -7.95 14.25 0.41
CA MET A 43 -6.85 14.07 1.34
C MET A 43 -7.04 12.82 2.19
N GLY A 44 -5.93 12.16 2.50
CA GLY A 44 -5.95 10.96 3.32
C GLY A 44 -4.61 10.65 3.96
N PHE A 45 -4.62 9.56 4.71
CA PHE A 45 -3.45 8.99 5.36
C PHE A 45 -3.22 7.56 4.88
N ILE A 46 -1.97 7.23 4.65
CA ILE A 46 -1.53 5.87 4.29
C ILE A 46 -0.63 5.38 5.42
N TYR A 47 -0.98 4.27 6.01
CA TYR A 47 -0.21 3.59 7.05
C TYR A 47 0.32 2.30 6.47
N SER A 48 1.63 2.21 6.29
CA SER A 48 2.30 1.01 5.76
C SER A 48 3.06 0.29 6.87
N SER A 49 2.96 -1.03 6.88
CA SER A 49 3.70 -1.92 7.78
C SER A 49 4.21 -3.14 7.00
N SER A 50 4.96 -4.03 7.66
CA SER A 50 5.36 -5.32 7.08
C SER A 50 4.16 -6.22 6.78
N THR A 51 3.06 -6.07 7.51
CA THR A 51 1.88 -6.93 7.42
C THR A 51 0.78 -6.39 6.51
N GLY A 52 0.90 -5.15 6.01
CA GLY A 52 -0.11 -4.59 5.12
C GLY A 52 -0.13 -3.07 5.03
N VAL A 53 -1.21 -2.55 4.49
CA VAL A 53 -1.44 -1.12 4.28
C VAL A 53 -2.84 -0.76 4.71
N LYS A 54 -2.97 0.32 5.48
CA LYS A 54 -4.26 0.96 5.75
C LYS A 54 -4.31 2.33 5.08
N VAL A 55 -5.42 2.64 4.43
CA VAL A 55 -5.67 3.94 3.77
C VAL A 55 -6.95 4.53 4.31
N GLU A 56 -6.86 5.72 4.85
CA GLU A 56 -8.01 6.50 5.32
C GLU A 56 -8.15 7.76 4.46
N VAL A 57 -9.33 7.98 3.89
CA VAL A 57 -9.62 9.17 3.08
C VAL A 57 -10.74 9.95 3.73
N TYR A 58 -10.58 11.27 3.76
CA TYR A 58 -11.50 12.20 4.41
C TYR A 58 -12.02 13.24 3.42
N ALA A 59 -13.31 13.46 3.40
CA ALA A 59 -13.95 14.55 2.65
C ALA A 59 -14.63 15.51 3.62
N ALA A 60 -14.31 16.80 3.55
CA ALA A 60 -14.83 17.83 4.46
C ALA A 60 -14.71 17.45 5.96
N GLY A 61 -13.63 16.78 6.35
CA GLY A 61 -13.38 16.35 7.72
C GLY A 61 -14.13 15.07 8.17
N GLN A 62 -14.91 14.47 7.29
CA GLN A 62 -15.62 13.22 7.56
C GLN A 62 -14.91 12.03 6.88
N PRO A 63 -14.87 10.84 7.49
CA PRO A 63 -14.35 9.65 6.85
C PRO A 63 -15.16 9.32 5.60
N LEU A 64 -14.50 9.28 4.44
CA LEU A 64 -15.10 8.91 3.15
C LEU A 64 -14.83 7.44 2.83
N LEU A 65 -13.61 6.96 3.11
CA LEU A 65 -13.18 5.62 2.81
C LEU A 65 -12.16 5.17 3.86
N ASP A 66 -12.31 3.94 4.30
CA ASP A 66 -11.30 3.17 5.02
C ASP A 66 -11.01 1.90 4.21
N LEU A 67 -9.73 1.71 3.84
CA LEU A 67 -9.26 0.58 3.07
C LEU A 67 -8.15 -0.10 3.86
N ASP A 68 -8.37 -1.33 4.29
CA ASP A 68 -7.37 -2.14 4.98
C ASP A 68 -6.94 -3.31 4.08
N ILE A 69 -5.66 -3.35 3.74
CA ILE A 69 -5.05 -4.36 2.87
C ILE A 69 -4.08 -5.16 3.73
N ASN A 70 -4.41 -6.40 4.04
CA ASN A 70 -3.53 -7.32 4.74
C ASN A 70 -3.01 -8.44 3.82
N SER A 71 -2.36 -9.45 4.36
CA SER A 71 -1.77 -10.55 3.58
C SER A 71 -2.79 -11.33 2.74
N GLN A 72 -4.03 -11.44 3.18
CA GLN A 72 -5.06 -12.29 2.57
C GLN A 72 -6.23 -11.49 2.00
N ASN A 73 -6.66 -10.44 2.71
CA ASN A 73 -7.91 -9.75 2.44
C ASN A 73 -7.72 -8.26 2.16
N ILE A 74 -8.73 -7.67 1.53
CA ILE A 74 -8.93 -6.24 1.41
C ILE A 74 -10.31 -5.91 2.01
N CYS A 75 -10.34 -5.04 3.02
CA CYS A 75 -11.54 -4.56 3.64
C CYS A 75 -11.82 -3.13 3.19
N LEU A 76 -13.01 -2.88 2.68
CA LEU A 76 -13.54 -1.56 2.35
C LEU A 76 -14.48 -1.11 3.46
N SER A 77 -14.12 -0.06 4.20
CA SER A 77 -14.85 0.39 5.38
C SER A 77 -15.01 -0.74 6.40
N LEU A 78 -15.65 -0.51 7.53
CA LEU A 78 -15.68 -1.49 8.63
C LEU A 78 -16.54 -2.74 8.37
N LEU A 79 -17.19 -2.86 7.20
CA LEU A 79 -18.27 -3.82 7.00
C LEU A 79 -18.08 -4.83 5.85
N LYS A 80 -17.18 -4.59 4.92
CA LYS A 80 -17.01 -5.48 3.76
C LYS A 80 -15.55 -5.86 3.54
N CYS A 81 -15.19 -7.06 3.96
CA CYS A 81 -13.91 -7.69 3.61
C CYS A 81 -14.12 -8.74 2.52
N MET A 82 -13.18 -8.84 1.62
CA MET A 82 -13.13 -9.86 0.57
C MET A 82 -11.67 -10.30 0.35
N ASP A 83 -11.46 -11.46 -0.22
CA ASP A 83 -10.10 -11.85 -0.63
C ASP A 83 -9.59 -10.92 -1.75
N LYS A 84 -8.28 -10.92 -1.97
CA LYS A 84 -7.64 -10.00 -2.91
C LYS A 84 -8.05 -10.25 -4.37
N GLU A 85 -8.30 -11.49 -4.73
CA GLU A 85 -8.76 -11.92 -6.05
C GLU A 85 -10.18 -11.40 -6.30
N GLN A 86 -11.08 -11.61 -5.35
CA GLN A 86 -12.45 -11.10 -5.42
C GLN A 86 -12.47 -9.57 -5.49
N PHE A 87 -11.63 -8.88 -4.71
CA PHE A 87 -11.50 -7.42 -4.78
C PHE A 87 -11.05 -6.97 -6.18
N ASN A 88 -10.07 -7.64 -6.77
CA ASN A 88 -9.60 -7.34 -8.11
C ASN A 88 -10.74 -7.51 -9.13
N GLU A 89 -11.51 -8.59 -9.06
CA GLU A 89 -12.62 -8.85 -9.96
C GLU A 89 -13.74 -7.79 -9.85
N GLU A 90 -14.14 -7.46 -8.63
CA GLU A 90 -15.25 -6.54 -8.37
C GLU A 90 -14.88 -5.07 -8.57
N VAL A 91 -13.68 -4.66 -8.17
CA VAL A 91 -13.28 -3.25 -8.05
C VAL A 91 -12.25 -2.82 -9.08
N LEU A 92 -11.33 -3.69 -9.45
CA LEU A 92 -10.23 -3.41 -10.37
C LEU A 92 -10.38 -4.22 -11.67
N SER A 93 -9.58 -5.26 -11.81
CA SER A 93 -9.61 -6.22 -12.91
C SER A 93 -9.14 -7.59 -12.40
N ALA A 94 -9.89 -8.66 -12.71
CA ALA A 94 -9.53 -10.04 -12.39
C ALA A 94 -8.15 -10.48 -12.92
N SER A 95 -7.63 -9.77 -13.93
CA SER A 95 -6.32 -10.05 -14.53
C SER A 95 -5.14 -9.51 -13.74
N TYR A 96 -5.36 -8.81 -12.64
CA TYR A 96 -4.28 -8.21 -11.86
C TYR A 96 -3.75 -9.19 -10.78
N PRO A 97 -2.45 -9.12 -10.45
CA PRO A 97 -1.93 -9.86 -9.32
C PRO A 97 -2.56 -9.36 -8.01
N SER A 98 -2.73 -10.27 -7.05
CA SER A 98 -3.31 -9.97 -5.73
C SER A 98 -2.52 -8.92 -4.94
N THR A 99 -1.24 -8.75 -5.25
CA THR A 99 -0.35 -7.76 -4.62
C THR A 99 -0.44 -6.36 -5.22
N LEU A 100 -1.15 -6.17 -6.35
CA LEU A 100 -1.13 -4.92 -7.12
C LEU A 100 -1.43 -3.69 -6.27
N LEU A 101 -2.56 -3.70 -5.56
CA LEU A 101 -3.02 -2.53 -4.82
C LEU A 101 -2.09 -2.20 -3.64
N GLU A 102 -1.64 -3.22 -2.95
CA GLU A 102 -0.67 -3.09 -1.85
C GLU A 102 0.64 -2.46 -2.34
N ASN A 103 1.21 -2.97 -3.45
CA ASN A 103 2.44 -2.45 -4.05
C ASN A 103 2.31 -0.98 -4.47
N ILE A 104 1.17 -0.59 -5.06
CA ILE A 104 0.91 0.80 -5.41
C ILE A 104 0.95 1.70 -4.17
N PHE A 105 0.28 1.31 -3.08
CA PHE A 105 0.28 2.11 -1.85
C PHE A 105 1.61 2.09 -1.11
N LYS A 106 2.41 1.03 -1.23
CA LYS A 106 3.77 0.93 -0.67
C LYS A 106 4.84 1.61 -1.53
N SER A 107 4.52 2.10 -2.73
CA SER A 107 5.50 2.62 -3.72
C SER A 107 6.44 1.52 -4.24
N GLU A 108 5.99 0.31 -4.32
CA GLU A 108 6.74 -0.85 -4.80
C GLU A 108 6.42 -1.13 -6.27
N ALA A 109 7.32 -1.85 -6.95
CA ALA A 109 7.10 -2.30 -8.31
C ALA A 109 5.92 -3.29 -8.38
N ILE A 110 5.22 -3.29 -9.51
CA ILE A 110 4.07 -4.16 -9.76
C ILE A 110 4.43 -5.28 -10.74
N PHE A 111 3.60 -6.34 -10.83
CA PHE A 111 3.81 -7.46 -11.75
C PHE A 111 5.24 -8.02 -11.70
N GLU A 112 5.77 -8.28 -10.49
CA GLU A 112 7.11 -8.86 -10.29
C GLU A 112 8.21 -8.08 -11.02
N GLU A 113 8.16 -6.73 -10.93
CA GLU A 113 9.11 -5.81 -11.57
C GLU A 113 9.13 -5.86 -13.11
N LYS A 114 8.12 -6.44 -13.75
CA LYS A 114 8.05 -6.55 -15.21
C LYS A 114 8.23 -5.19 -15.87
N ASN A 115 9.18 -5.11 -16.83
CA ASN A 115 9.51 -3.90 -17.57
C ASN A 115 9.86 -2.69 -16.69
N LEU A 116 10.49 -2.92 -15.53
CA LEU A 116 10.91 -1.85 -14.64
C LEU A 116 12.06 -1.06 -15.27
N GLU A 117 11.86 0.24 -15.38
CA GLU A 117 12.84 1.22 -15.85
C GLU A 117 13.17 2.18 -14.71
N LYS A 118 14.44 2.21 -14.28
CA LYS A 118 14.91 3.18 -13.28
C LYS A 118 15.06 4.54 -13.93
N VAL A 119 14.53 5.58 -13.27
CA VAL A 119 14.65 6.98 -13.70
C VAL A 119 15.10 7.84 -12.53
N GLU A 120 15.49 9.08 -12.80
CA GLU A 120 15.82 10.01 -11.72
C GLU A 120 14.64 10.18 -10.75
N GLY A 121 14.90 9.99 -9.47
CA GLY A 121 13.90 10.08 -8.40
C GLY A 121 12.94 8.90 -8.29
N GLY A 122 13.16 7.78 -9.02
CA GLY A 122 12.31 6.61 -8.88
C GLY A 122 12.34 5.62 -10.04
N PHE A 123 11.16 5.15 -10.47
CA PHE A 123 11.03 4.20 -11.57
C PHE A 123 9.71 4.34 -12.33
N LYS A 124 9.66 3.70 -13.50
CA LYS A 124 8.46 3.54 -14.33
C LYS A 124 8.30 2.07 -14.74
N GLN A 125 7.07 1.68 -15.05
CA GLN A 125 6.74 0.40 -15.68
C GLN A 125 5.66 0.64 -16.75
N ASN A 126 5.83 0.05 -17.92
CA ASN A 126 4.81 -0.04 -18.96
C ASN A 126 4.54 -1.51 -19.23
N ILE A 127 3.32 -1.96 -18.95
CA ILE A 127 2.96 -3.38 -18.98
C ILE A 127 1.67 -3.52 -19.78
N SER A 128 1.72 -4.28 -20.87
CA SER A 128 0.54 -4.52 -21.70
C SER A 128 0.30 -6.00 -21.95
N LYS A 129 -0.97 -6.34 -22.08
CA LYS A 129 -1.46 -7.62 -22.60
C LYS A 129 -2.67 -7.29 -23.46
N GLU A 130 -2.59 -7.65 -24.73
CA GLU A 130 -3.60 -7.31 -25.73
C GLU A 130 -5.02 -7.69 -25.28
N GLY A 131 -5.95 -6.74 -25.39
CA GLY A 131 -7.35 -6.91 -24.97
C GLY A 131 -7.59 -7.03 -23.47
N VAL A 132 -6.55 -7.08 -22.61
CA VAL A 132 -6.68 -7.35 -21.18
C VAL A 132 -6.32 -6.14 -20.33
N TYR A 133 -5.15 -5.54 -20.56
CA TYR A 133 -4.70 -4.32 -19.88
C TYR A 133 -3.64 -3.56 -20.68
N ASP A 134 -3.62 -2.24 -20.52
CA ASP A 134 -2.56 -1.33 -21.00
C ASP A 134 -2.19 -0.38 -19.85
N ILE A 135 -1.20 -0.82 -19.07
CA ILE A 135 -0.81 -0.22 -17.80
C ILE A 135 0.42 0.66 -17.97
N SER A 136 0.33 1.89 -17.46
CA SER A 136 1.48 2.73 -17.14
C SER A 136 1.51 2.96 -15.63
N TYR A 137 2.65 2.67 -15.00
CA TYR A 137 2.87 2.90 -13.58
C TYR A 137 4.16 3.68 -13.37
N SER A 138 4.14 4.65 -12.49
CA SER A 138 5.33 5.42 -12.13
C SER A 138 5.33 5.77 -10.64
N VAL A 139 6.51 5.70 -10.05
CA VAL A 139 6.82 6.16 -8.70
C VAL A 139 8.00 7.11 -8.81
N ILE A 140 7.76 8.41 -8.69
CA ILE A 140 8.79 9.43 -8.88
C ILE A 140 8.59 10.53 -7.84
N SER A 141 9.62 10.82 -7.04
CA SER A 141 9.65 11.93 -6.08
C SER A 141 8.39 12.02 -5.19
N GLY A 142 7.97 10.88 -4.62
CA GLY A 142 6.79 10.80 -3.74
C GLY A 142 5.44 10.84 -4.45
N LYS A 143 5.42 10.84 -5.77
CA LYS A 143 4.21 10.75 -6.58
C LYS A 143 4.10 9.36 -7.21
N ARG A 144 2.96 8.71 -7.02
CA ARG A 144 2.60 7.42 -7.61
C ARG A 144 1.46 7.63 -8.58
N ILE A 145 1.58 7.11 -9.79
CA ILE A 145 0.52 7.16 -10.79
C ILE A 145 0.41 5.79 -11.44
N PHE A 146 -0.68 5.11 -11.18
CA PHE A 146 -1.09 3.90 -11.89
C PHE A 146 -2.26 4.23 -12.81
N ARG A 147 -2.17 3.86 -14.06
CA ARG A 147 -3.23 4.02 -15.06
C ARG A 147 -3.33 2.76 -15.90
N ASP A 148 -4.52 2.22 -16.04
CA ASP A 148 -4.85 1.23 -17.05
C ASP A 148 -5.89 1.81 -18.02
N LYS A 149 -5.53 1.90 -19.29
CA LYS A 149 -6.38 2.49 -20.32
C LYS A 149 -7.53 1.57 -20.72
N ILE A 150 -7.30 0.24 -20.76
CA ILE A 150 -8.32 -0.74 -21.13
C ILE A 150 -9.36 -0.83 -20.03
N ASN A 151 -8.96 -1.05 -18.79
CA ASN A 151 -9.87 -1.18 -17.66
C ASN A 151 -10.36 0.18 -17.11
N LYS A 152 -9.88 1.31 -17.66
CA LYS A 152 -10.26 2.69 -17.25
C LYS A 152 -10.01 2.97 -15.78
N ILE A 153 -8.94 2.42 -15.24
CA ILE A 153 -8.55 2.59 -13.83
C ILE A 153 -7.47 3.67 -13.72
N LEU A 154 -7.61 4.52 -12.71
CA LEU A 154 -6.62 5.51 -12.32
C LEU A 154 -6.47 5.50 -10.80
N ILE A 155 -5.24 5.28 -10.33
CA ILE A 155 -4.86 5.52 -8.94
C ILE A 155 -3.70 6.52 -8.97
N LYS A 156 -3.87 7.65 -8.27
CA LYS A 156 -2.83 8.68 -8.18
C LYS A 156 -2.69 9.08 -6.73
N ILE A 157 -1.47 9.06 -6.24
CA ILE A 157 -1.13 9.40 -4.87
C ILE A 157 -0.01 10.44 -4.94
N ARG A 158 -0.19 11.56 -4.26
CA ARG A 158 0.79 12.63 -4.15
C ARG A 158 1.01 12.93 -2.68
N LYS A 159 2.20 12.60 -2.20
CA LYS A 159 2.63 12.94 -0.83
C LYS A 159 2.57 14.46 -0.62
N GLN A 160 2.14 14.86 0.57
CA GLN A 160 2.12 16.25 1.03
C GLN A 160 3.33 16.56 1.88
#